data_a68bf63b6cacb8e668fa012fcdfef77c
#
_entry.id   a68bf63b6cacb8e668fa012fcdfef77c
#
_cell.length_a   1.000
_cell.length_b   1.000
_cell.length_c   1.000
_cell.angle_alpha   90.00
_cell.angle_beta   90.00
_cell.angle_gamma   90.00
#
_symmetry.space_group_name_H-M   'P 1'
#
loop_
_entity.id
_entity.type
_entity.pdbx_description
1 polymer ?
#
loop_
_entity_poly.entity_id
_entity_poly.type
_entity_poly.pdbx_seq_one_letter_code
_entity_poly.pdbx_strand_id
1 'polypeptide(L)'
;MPEFPSTEPDALDTVRSTLARLRSVPALADRYCDVVALDSLEDLIHVPVTGRDELSVALAHLKPKARSGATWSFQRDCGTGLPELGYAPTGLYMNEVYDRWKPLGPADVFVNGWAAGRLWDAHYLMGVYADLAGCTVLGLGAVEQGEIGYWLEFCADRDVTSFGGAPGALRPIFARARELGLKLPTLRSIIWLGEEWDPAIDDDLAYVAPDAQRWGLFGGAETLVIGTNTPECAADIWHPLPSQLVHVGRDQMLDVTSLKPHGLNPVLRFRTGDAGQWVSCPCGQAGPALRVLGRRMGEVKFRGLLLDVDGLVADVAGQPGVSRVQMVITEHAARGATAEVLVVPSRDAAGDLAARVRTHILASAIGRACTAFRNDPEALAVRLVDSVISNERTGRAADLVMRRHS
;
A
#
# COMPACT_ATOMS: atom_id res chain seq x y z
N MET A 1 5.87 -23.64 12.97
CA MET A 1 5.09 -23.30 11.75
C MET A 1 3.65 -23.18 12.21
N PRO A 2 2.87 -22.18 11.75
CA PRO A 2 1.46 -22.11 12.11
C PRO A 2 0.71 -23.30 11.47
N GLU A 3 -0.20 -23.91 12.20
CA GLU A 3 -1.10 -24.92 11.68
C GLU A 3 -2.04 -24.27 10.66
N PHE A 4 -2.12 -24.83 9.46
CA PHE A 4 -2.99 -24.34 8.39
C PHE A 4 -4.44 -24.79 8.65
N PRO A 5 -5.44 -23.95 8.36
CA PRO A 5 -6.85 -24.36 8.51
C PRO A 5 -7.19 -25.49 7.54
N SER A 6 -8.06 -26.38 7.97
CA SER A 6 -8.43 -27.70 7.44
C SER A 6 -9.13 -27.77 6.06
N THR A 7 -8.81 -26.89 5.12
CA THR A 7 -9.27 -26.96 3.72
C THR A 7 -8.12 -27.23 2.75
N GLU A 8 -7.18 -28.08 3.16
CA GLU A 8 -5.95 -28.36 2.41
C GLU A 8 -6.13 -28.82 0.95
N PRO A 9 -7.08 -29.69 0.56
CA PRO A 9 -7.16 -30.15 -0.82
C PRO A 9 -7.47 -29.01 -1.80
N ASP A 10 -8.43 -28.15 -1.47
CA ASP A 10 -8.84 -27.04 -2.35
C ASP A 10 -7.75 -25.96 -2.45
N ALA A 11 -7.01 -25.72 -1.36
CA ALA A 11 -5.92 -24.77 -1.32
C ALA A 11 -4.74 -25.24 -2.18
N LEU A 12 -4.35 -26.50 -2.07
CA LEU A 12 -3.26 -27.10 -2.86
C LEU A 12 -3.60 -27.12 -4.35
N ASP A 13 -4.82 -27.45 -4.72
CA ASP A 13 -5.26 -27.42 -6.11
C ASP A 13 -5.28 -26.00 -6.68
N THR A 14 -5.64 -25.00 -5.88
CA THR A 14 -5.54 -23.58 -6.26
C THR A 14 -4.09 -23.19 -6.54
N VAL A 15 -3.16 -23.60 -5.67
CA VAL A 15 -1.72 -23.34 -5.84
C VAL A 15 -1.19 -24.03 -7.09
N ARG A 16 -1.52 -25.31 -7.30
CA ARG A 16 -1.15 -26.06 -8.51
C ARG A 16 -1.65 -25.40 -9.78
N SER A 17 -2.92 -24.95 -9.77
CA SER A 17 -3.53 -24.22 -10.88
C SER A 17 -2.80 -22.91 -11.15
N THR A 18 -2.46 -22.17 -10.11
CA THR A 18 -1.71 -20.91 -10.22
C THR A 18 -0.32 -21.14 -10.79
N LEU A 19 0.40 -22.17 -10.32
CA LEU A 19 1.69 -22.57 -10.87
C LEU A 19 1.59 -22.95 -12.35
N ALA A 20 0.58 -23.73 -12.73
CA ALA A 20 0.33 -24.10 -14.12
C ALA A 20 0.10 -22.86 -15.01
N ARG A 21 -0.65 -21.88 -14.51
CA ARG A 21 -0.85 -20.59 -15.20
C ARG A 21 0.46 -19.84 -15.40
N LEU A 22 1.31 -19.73 -14.38
CA LEU A 22 2.61 -19.06 -14.47
C LEU A 22 3.54 -19.79 -15.47
N ARG A 23 3.54 -21.12 -15.49
CA ARG A 23 4.28 -21.94 -16.45
C ARG A 23 3.81 -21.73 -17.90
N SER A 24 2.54 -21.41 -18.10
CA SER A 24 1.99 -21.15 -19.43
C SER A 24 2.42 -19.80 -20.03
N VAL A 25 3.05 -18.94 -19.24
CA VAL A 25 3.59 -17.65 -19.66
C VAL A 25 4.98 -17.88 -20.25
N PRO A 26 5.21 -17.71 -21.58
CA PRO A 26 6.47 -18.08 -22.21
C PRO A 26 7.70 -17.46 -21.56
N ALA A 27 7.60 -16.19 -21.16
CA ALA A 27 8.71 -15.46 -20.53
C ALA A 27 9.02 -15.93 -19.08
N LEU A 28 8.13 -16.72 -18.46
CA LEU A 28 8.28 -17.26 -17.11
C LEU A 28 8.45 -18.78 -17.09
N ALA A 29 8.28 -19.46 -18.23
CA ALA A 29 8.29 -20.93 -18.32
C ALA A 29 9.59 -21.52 -17.75
N ASP A 30 10.75 -21.00 -18.13
CA ASP A 30 12.06 -21.46 -17.66
C ASP A 30 12.24 -21.25 -16.14
N ARG A 31 11.66 -20.20 -15.57
CA ARG A 31 11.73 -19.91 -14.13
C ARG A 31 11.04 -20.96 -13.27
N TYR A 32 9.98 -21.57 -13.79
CA TYR A 32 9.15 -22.53 -13.06
C TYR A 32 9.28 -23.97 -13.57
N CYS A 33 10.15 -24.24 -14.56
CA CYS A 33 10.30 -25.58 -15.18
C CYS A 33 10.76 -26.63 -14.17
N ASP A 34 11.68 -26.27 -13.26
CA ASP A 34 12.29 -27.18 -12.29
C ASP A 34 11.43 -27.38 -11.02
N VAL A 35 10.31 -26.69 -10.90
CA VAL A 35 9.39 -26.89 -9.77
C VAL A 35 8.75 -28.27 -9.91
N VAL A 36 9.09 -29.19 -9.00
CA VAL A 36 8.48 -30.52 -8.93
C VAL A 36 6.99 -30.41 -8.60
N ALA A 37 6.24 -31.51 -8.72
CA ALA A 37 4.86 -31.54 -8.27
C ALA A 37 4.79 -31.13 -6.80
N LEU A 38 3.84 -30.23 -6.49
CA LEU A 38 3.58 -29.82 -5.11
C LEU A 38 2.64 -30.84 -4.49
N ASP A 39 3.11 -31.56 -3.47
CA ASP A 39 2.32 -32.55 -2.74
C ASP A 39 1.69 -31.96 -1.48
N SER A 40 2.24 -30.85 -1.00
CA SER A 40 1.74 -30.11 0.15
C SER A 40 1.95 -28.60 -0.02
N LEU A 41 1.31 -27.78 0.84
CA LEU A 41 1.56 -26.33 0.88
C LEU A 41 2.97 -26.00 1.40
N GLU A 42 3.63 -26.91 2.11
CA GLU A 42 5.00 -26.76 2.59
C GLU A 42 6.00 -26.73 1.43
N ASP A 43 5.69 -27.41 0.33
CA ASP A 43 6.54 -27.45 -0.86
C ASP A 43 6.67 -26.09 -1.55
N LEU A 44 5.80 -25.14 -1.20
CA LEU A 44 5.90 -23.77 -1.70
C LEU A 44 7.25 -23.11 -1.42
N ILE A 45 7.95 -23.53 -0.38
CA ILE A 45 9.29 -23.01 -0.08
C ILE A 45 10.28 -23.22 -1.23
N HIS A 46 10.04 -24.24 -2.06
CA HIS A 46 10.88 -24.60 -3.22
C HIS A 46 10.45 -23.88 -4.51
N VAL A 47 9.28 -23.21 -4.50
CA VAL A 47 8.81 -22.42 -5.65
C VAL A 47 9.58 -21.09 -5.69
N PRO A 48 10.09 -20.65 -6.85
CA PRO A 48 10.73 -19.35 -6.98
C PRO A 48 9.80 -18.21 -6.52
N VAL A 49 10.37 -17.22 -5.85
CA VAL A 49 9.65 -16.00 -5.45
C VAL A 49 9.26 -15.22 -6.70
N THR A 50 8.02 -14.81 -6.79
CA THR A 50 7.49 -13.96 -7.87
C THR A 50 7.64 -12.51 -7.47
N GLY A 51 8.34 -11.72 -8.26
CA GLY A 51 8.43 -10.28 -8.10
C GLY A 51 7.32 -9.55 -8.85
N ARG A 52 7.35 -8.22 -8.77
CA ARG A 52 6.36 -7.36 -9.42
C ARG A 52 6.46 -7.43 -10.94
N ASP A 53 7.68 -7.48 -11.48
CA ASP A 53 7.93 -7.57 -12.92
C ASP A 53 7.39 -8.88 -13.50
N GLU A 54 7.63 -9.99 -12.83
CA GLU A 54 7.12 -11.31 -13.25
C GLU A 54 5.58 -11.32 -13.19
N LEU A 55 4.99 -10.74 -12.16
CA LEU A 55 3.54 -10.63 -12.06
C LEU A 55 2.95 -9.78 -13.19
N SER A 56 3.56 -8.64 -13.49
CA SER A 56 3.18 -7.77 -14.63
C SER A 56 3.23 -8.50 -15.95
N VAL A 57 4.31 -9.24 -16.21
CA VAL A 57 4.48 -10.08 -17.41
C VAL A 57 3.39 -11.15 -17.48
N ALA A 58 3.11 -11.81 -16.35
CA ALA A 58 2.05 -12.82 -16.27
C ALA A 58 0.66 -12.22 -16.57
N LEU A 59 0.32 -11.10 -15.98
CA LEU A 59 -0.97 -10.41 -16.19
C LEU A 59 -1.14 -9.95 -17.64
N ALA A 60 -0.09 -9.40 -18.24
CA ALA A 60 -0.10 -8.97 -19.65
C ALA A 60 -0.34 -10.15 -20.61
N HIS A 61 0.26 -11.32 -20.32
CA HIS A 61 0.10 -12.53 -21.13
C HIS A 61 -1.27 -13.21 -20.92
N LEU A 62 -1.67 -13.40 -19.69
CA LEU A 62 -2.88 -14.13 -19.32
C LEU A 62 -4.15 -13.37 -19.71
N LYS A 63 -4.07 -12.05 -19.83
CA LYS A 63 -5.18 -11.15 -20.24
C LYS A 63 -6.51 -11.64 -19.69
N PRO A 64 -6.72 -11.54 -18.38
CA PRO A 64 -7.90 -12.11 -17.76
C PRO A 64 -9.13 -11.61 -18.51
N LYS A 65 -9.99 -12.53 -18.94
CA LYS A 65 -11.22 -12.15 -19.65
C LYS A 65 -12.14 -11.48 -18.65
N ALA A 66 -12.72 -10.37 -19.04
CA ALA A 66 -13.76 -9.72 -18.26
C ALA A 66 -14.88 -10.72 -17.98
N ARG A 67 -15.22 -10.90 -16.70
CA ARG A 67 -16.34 -11.73 -16.26
C ARG A 67 -17.38 -10.83 -15.61
N SER A 68 -18.64 -11.23 -15.68
CA SER A 68 -19.69 -10.56 -14.93
C SER A 68 -19.34 -10.53 -13.43
N GLY A 69 -19.49 -9.38 -12.80
CA GLY A 69 -19.17 -9.20 -11.39
C GLY A 69 -17.67 -9.01 -11.07
N ALA A 70 -16.84 -8.78 -12.08
CA ALA A 70 -15.42 -8.53 -11.88
C ALA A 70 -15.12 -7.03 -11.85
N THR A 71 -14.22 -6.65 -10.95
CA THR A 71 -13.65 -5.31 -10.88
C THR A 71 -12.20 -5.34 -11.34
N TRP A 72 -11.86 -4.42 -12.20
CA TRP A 72 -10.48 -4.18 -12.61
C TRP A 72 -9.88 -3.11 -11.71
N SER A 73 -8.80 -3.45 -11.03
CA SER A 73 -7.98 -2.49 -10.31
C SER A 73 -6.57 -2.49 -10.85
N PHE A 74 -5.87 -1.38 -10.73
CA PHE A 74 -4.44 -1.33 -10.97
C PHE A 74 -3.77 -0.42 -9.95
N GLN A 75 -2.57 -0.80 -9.58
CA GLN A 75 -1.66 0.07 -8.88
C GLN A 75 -0.68 0.65 -9.91
N ARG A 76 -0.58 1.98 -9.97
CA ARG A 76 0.40 2.62 -10.82
C ARG A 76 1.77 2.41 -10.21
N ASP A 77 2.55 1.53 -10.83
CA ASP A 77 3.95 1.41 -10.51
C ASP A 77 4.69 2.65 -11.00
N CYS A 78 5.35 3.35 -10.08
CA CYS A 78 6.17 4.51 -10.40
C CYS A 78 7.48 4.15 -11.10
N GLY A 79 7.85 2.87 -11.18
CA GLY A 79 9.09 2.40 -11.79
C GLY A 79 8.94 1.90 -13.22
N THR A 80 8.06 0.96 -13.47
CA THR A 80 7.96 0.30 -14.78
C THR A 80 7.03 1.02 -15.76
N GLY A 81 6.15 1.88 -15.27
CA GLY A 81 5.14 2.55 -16.09
C GLY A 81 4.05 1.61 -16.64
N LEU A 82 4.07 0.33 -16.27
CA LEU A 82 3.07 -0.64 -16.65
C LEU A 82 1.99 -0.70 -15.55
N PRO A 83 0.71 -0.64 -15.90
CA PRO A 83 -0.35 -0.86 -14.94
C PRO A 83 -0.34 -2.32 -14.49
N GLU A 84 -0.26 -2.56 -13.20
CA GLU A 84 -0.55 -3.87 -12.63
C GLU A 84 -2.06 -4.02 -12.53
N LEU A 85 -2.61 -4.90 -13.33
CA LEU A 85 -4.03 -5.17 -13.35
C LEU A 85 -4.33 -6.29 -12.35
N GLY A 86 -4.95 -5.93 -11.24
CA GLY A 86 -5.61 -6.87 -10.35
C GLY A 86 -7.02 -7.16 -10.84
N TYR A 87 -7.43 -8.41 -10.74
CA TYR A 87 -8.81 -8.81 -11.00
C TYR A 87 -9.35 -9.57 -9.79
N ALA A 88 -10.36 -9.02 -9.14
CA ALA A 88 -11.08 -9.69 -8.08
C ALA A 88 -12.55 -9.85 -8.49
N PRO A 89 -13.14 -11.06 -8.42
CA PRO A 89 -14.58 -11.20 -8.49
C PRO A 89 -15.19 -10.40 -7.34
N THR A 90 -16.00 -9.42 -7.67
CA THR A 90 -16.73 -8.61 -6.70
C THR A 90 -17.59 -9.52 -5.81
N GLY A 91 -17.58 -9.29 -4.53
CA GLY A 91 -18.43 -9.97 -3.57
C GLY A 91 -17.80 -11.18 -2.87
N LEU A 92 -17.25 -12.14 -3.59
CA LEU A 92 -16.64 -13.34 -2.98
C LEU A 92 -15.48 -13.04 -2.06
N TYR A 93 -14.71 -12.02 -2.42
CA TYR A 93 -13.56 -11.61 -1.64
C TYR A 93 -13.93 -10.77 -0.41
N MET A 94 -14.80 -9.79 -0.58
CA MET A 94 -15.21 -8.94 0.54
C MET A 94 -16.10 -9.67 1.54
N ASN A 95 -16.76 -10.75 1.16
CA ASN A 95 -17.47 -11.61 2.10
C ASN A 95 -16.52 -12.19 3.15
N GLU A 96 -15.36 -12.73 2.76
CA GLU A 96 -14.37 -13.24 3.72
C GLU A 96 -13.89 -12.16 4.69
N VAL A 97 -13.63 -10.95 4.18
CA VAL A 97 -13.27 -9.79 5.02
C VAL A 97 -14.43 -9.43 5.94
N TYR A 98 -15.65 -9.33 5.39
CA TYR A 98 -16.85 -9.00 6.15
C TYR A 98 -17.16 -10.00 7.25
N ASP A 99 -16.96 -11.29 7.02
CA ASP A 99 -17.23 -12.32 8.02
C ASP A 99 -16.33 -12.22 9.26
N ARG A 100 -15.10 -11.72 9.09
CA ARG A 100 -14.05 -11.69 10.11
C ARG A 100 -13.79 -10.33 10.74
N TRP A 101 -14.18 -9.27 10.08
CA TRP A 101 -13.83 -7.91 10.43
C TRP A 101 -15.07 -7.01 10.32
N LYS A 102 -15.51 -6.41 11.41
CA LYS A 102 -16.84 -5.80 11.57
C LYS A 102 -16.78 -4.35 12.06
N PRO A 103 -16.06 -3.43 11.37
CA PRO A 103 -16.05 -2.01 11.74
C PRO A 103 -17.37 -1.29 11.45
N LEU A 104 -18.21 -1.84 10.56
CA LEU A 104 -19.47 -1.25 10.10
C LEU A 104 -20.64 -2.21 10.31
N GLY A 105 -21.81 -1.65 10.57
CA GLY A 105 -23.08 -2.34 10.63
C GLY A 105 -24.22 -1.49 10.07
N PRO A 106 -25.48 -2.02 10.03
CA PRO A 106 -26.61 -1.36 9.36
C PRO A 106 -26.98 0.03 9.90
N ALA A 107 -26.61 0.32 11.14
CA ALA A 107 -26.90 1.62 11.78
C ALA A 107 -25.81 2.68 11.51
N ASP A 108 -24.76 2.34 10.77
CA ASP A 108 -23.67 3.27 10.52
C ASP A 108 -23.93 4.23 9.37
N VAL A 109 -23.36 5.41 9.53
CA VAL A 109 -23.16 6.42 8.47
C VAL A 109 -21.65 6.49 8.22
N PHE A 110 -21.23 5.91 7.12
CA PHE A 110 -19.81 5.72 6.76
C PHE A 110 -19.37 6.74 5.71
N VAL A 111 -18.35 7.52 6.02
CA VAL A 111 -17.65 8.38 5.06
C VAL A 111 -16.56 7.59 4.37
N ASN A 112 -16.70 7.39 3.06
CA ASN A 112 -15.70 6.78 2.22
C ASN A 112 -14.78 7.88 1.64
N GLY A 113 -13.65 8.14 2.30
CA GLY A 113 -12.70 9.21 1.99
C GLY A 113 -11.52 8.77 1.09
N TRP A 114 -11.51 7.55 0.56
CA TRP A 114 -10.50 7.17 -0.44
C TRP A 114 -10.81 7.78 -1.79
N ALA A 115 -9.77 8.23 -2.51
CA ALA A 115 -9.92 8.77 -3.85
C ALA A 115 -10.61 7.76 -4.78
N ALA A 116 -11.64 8.22 -5.50
CA ALA A 116 -12.38 7.41 -6.44
C ALA A 116 -11.80 7.48 -7.87
N GLY A 117 -12.00 6.44 -8.65
CA GLY A 117 -11.69 6.41 -10.07
C GLY A 117 -10.24 6.04 -10.41
N ARG A 118 -9.88 6.16 -11.69
CA ARG A 118 -8.57 5.80 -12.25
C ARG A 118 -8.11 4.38 -11.91
N LEU A 119 -9.06 3.46 -11.75
CA LEU A 119 -8.86 2.07 -11.37
C LEU A 119 -8.32 1.86 -9.93
N TRP A 120 -8.34 2.86 -9.07
CA TRP A 120 -8.05 2.68 -7.64
C TRP A 120 -9.14 1.86 -6.98
N ASP A 121 -8.74 0.79 -6.32
CA ASP A 121 -9.66 -0.19 -5.77
C ASP A 121 -10.18 0.16 -4.37
N ALA A 122 -9.42 0.89 -3.56
CA ALA A 122 -9.76 1.16 -2.16
C ALA A 122 -11.14 1.78 -1.96
N HIS A 123 -11.50 2.80 -2.75
CA HIS A 123 -12.83 3.42 -2.68
C HIS A 123 -13.93 2.42 -3.04
N TYR A 124 -13.72 1.67 -4.10
CA TYR A 124 -14.67 0.66 -4.56
C TYR A 124 -14.79 -0.51 -3.57
N LEU A 125 -13.66 -1.04 -3.09
CA LEU A 125 -13.65 -2.13 -2.10
C LEU A 125 -14.41 -1.75 -0.84
N MET A 126 -14.21 -0.55 -0.34
CA MET A 126 -14.92 -0.08 0.85
C MET A 126 -16.39 0.23 0.59
N GLY A 127 -16.76 0.61 -0.63
CA GLY A 127 -18.16 0.70 -1.05
C GLY A 127 -18.84 -0.66 -1.02
N VAL A 128 -18.23 -1.70 -1.61
CA VAL A 128 -18.74 -3.08 -1.57
C VAL A 128 -18.82 -3.62 -0.14
N TYR A 129 -17.81 -3.32 0.70
CA TYR A 129 -17.84 -3.70 2.11
C TYR A 129 -19.03 -3.05 2.85
N ALA A 130 -19.26 -1.77 2.61
CA ALA A 130 -20.36 -1.02 3.20
C ALA A 130 -21.74 -1.55 2.74
N ASP A 131 -21.87 -1.94 1.48
CA ASP A 131 -23.07 -2.60 0.96
C ASP A 131 -23.34 -3.92 1.71
N LEU A 132 -22.30 -4.75 1.95
CA LEU A 132 -22.42 -5.97 2.75
C LEU A 132 -22.80 -5.69 4.20
N ALA A 133 -22.30 -4.58 4.76
CA ALA A 133 -22.64 -4.14 6.12
C ALA A 133 -24.06 -3.55 6.21
N GLY A 134 -24.67 -3.19 5.09
CA GLY A 134 -25.98 -2.58 5.01
C GLY A 134 -26.04 -1.15 5.57
N CYS A 135 -24.90 -0.44 5.62
CA CYS A 135 -24.80 0.90 6.19
C CYS A 135 -25.05 2.01 5.15
N THR A 136 -25.32 3.22 5.64
CA THR A 136 -25.36 4.42 4.77
C THR A 136 -23.95 4.81 4.37
N VAL A 137 -23.74 5.13 3.08
CA VAL A 137 -22.41 5.52 2.55
C VAL A 137 -22.45 6.97 2.07
N LEU A 138 -21.52 7.77 2.55
CA LEU A 138 -21.17 9.09 2.04
C LEU A 138 -19.89 8.97 1.22
N GLY A 139 -20.00 8.85 -0.09
CA GLY A 139 -18.87 8.67 -1.02
C GLY A 139 -18.13 9.98 -1.26
N LEU A 140 -17.41 10.46 -0.25
CA LEU A 140 -16.74 11.76 -0.28
C LEU A 140 -15.52 11.78 -1.21
N GLY A 141 -14.72 10.70 -1.19
CA GLY A 141 -13.47 10.69 -1.93
C GLY A 141 -12.37 11.52 -1.25
N ALA A 142 -11.35 11.86 -2.03
CA ALA A 142 -10.27 12.73 -1.55
C ALA A 142 -10.79 14.17 -1.39
N VAL A 143 -10.54 14.76 -0.23
CA VAL A 143 -10.95 16.12 0.12
C VAL A 143 -9.78 17.09 -0.12
N GLU A 144 -10.04 18.21 -0.79
CA GLU A 144 -9.06 19.28 -0.92
C GLU A 144 -8.89 20.04 0.42
N GLN A 145 -7.68 20.48 0.70
CA GLN A 145 -7.35 21.11 1.98
C GLN A 145 -8.27 22.31 2.32
N GLY A 146 -8.64 23.11 1.31
CA GLY A 146 -9.52 24.26 1.48
C GLY A 146 -10.97 23.91 1.82
N GLU A 147 -11.41 22.69 1.56
CA GLU A 147 -12.78 22.22 1.74
C GLU A 147 -12.99 21.43 3.05
N ILE A 148 -11.89 21.06 3.75
CA ILE A 148 -11.97 20.19 4.93
C ILE A 148 -12.98 20.71 5.95
N GLY A 149 -12.97 22.01 6.25
CA GLY A 149 -13.89 22.61 7.22
C GLY A 149 -15.37 22.41 6.84
N TYR A 150 -15.72 22.66 5.60
CA TYR A 150 -17.07 22.45 5.06
C TYR A 150 -17.53 20.99 5.20
N TRP A 151 -16.67 20.05 4.81
CA TRP A 151 -16.99 18.63 4.87
C TRP A 151 -17.08 18.11 6.32
N LEU A 152 -16.30 18.66 7.24
CA LEU A 152 -16.41 18.32 8.67
C LEU A 152 -17.75 18.78 9.26
N GLU A 153 -18.20 19.99 8.96
CA GLU A 153 -19.52 20.48 9.38
C GLU A 153 -20.63 19.62 8.79
N PHE A 154 -20.53 19.28 7.50
CA PHE A 154 -21.46 18.36 6.84
C PHE A 154 -21.51 16.99 7.53
N CYS A 155 -20.35 16.42 7.93
CA CYS A 155 -20.30 15.15 8.64
C CYS A 155 -20.93 15.22 10.02
N ALA A 156 -20.72 16.33 10.75
CA ALA A 156 -21.33 16.55 12.05
C ALA A 156 -22.87 16.64 11.96
N ASP A 157 -23.38 17.32 10.94
CA ASP A 157 -24.84 17.46 10.69
C ASP A 157 -25.51 16.15 10.25
N ARG A 158 -24.75 15.15 9.87
CA ARG A 158 -25.24 13.84 9.39
C ARG A 158 -24.99 12.71 10.36
N ASP A 159 -24.60 13.01 11.60
CA ASP A 159 -24.32 12.00 12.63
C ASP A 159 -23.40 10.88 12.13
N VAL A 160 -22.32 11.25 11.42
CA VAL A 160 -21.35 10.30 10.88
C VAL A 160 -20.80 9.45 12.01
N THR A 161 -20.86 8.11 11.83
CA THR A 161 -20.40 7.15 12.82
C THR A 161 -19.08 6.50 12.47
N SER A 162 -18.69 6.54 11.18
CA SER A 162 -17.48 5.89 10.70
C SER A 162 -16.83 6.73 9.61
N PHE A 163 -15.50 6.80 9.64
CA PHE A 163 -14.71 7.53 8.66
C PHE A 163 -13.59 6.64 8.12
N GLY A 164 -13.47 6.52 6.80
CA GLY A 164 -12.45 5.72 6.15
C GLY A 164 -11.53 6.53 5.25
N GLY A 165 -10.23 6.22 5.27
CA GLY A 165 -9.24 6.88 4.43
C GLY A 165 -7.82 6.35 4.67
N ALA A 166 -6.88 6.76 3.80
CA ALA A 166 -5.46 6.57 4.08
C ALA A 166 -5.01 7.49 5.20
N PRO A 167 -4.11 7.08 6.12
CA PRO A 167 -3.64 7.91 7.22
C PRO A 167 -3.16 9.30 6.81
N GLY A 168 -2.42 9.41 5.69
CA GLY A 168 -1.99 10.69 5.14
C GLY A 168 -3.14 11.62 4.72
N ALA A 169 -4.32 11.07 4.38
CA ALA A 169 -5.52 11.85 4.08
C ALA A 169 -6.35 12.14 5.33
N LEU A 170 -6.38 11.22 6.30
CA LEU A 170 -7.14 11.38 7.56
C LEU A 170 -6.51 12.44 8.47
N ARG A 171 -5.19 12.50 8.53
CA ARG A 171 -4.45 13.40 9.41
C ARG A 171 -4.86 14.88 9.28
N PRO A 172 -4.82 15.52 8.09
CA PRO A 172 -5.24 16.92 7.96
C PRO A 172 -6.72 17.13 8.31
N ILE A 173 -7.56 16.11 8.13
CA ILE A 173 -8.99 16.20 8.47
C ILE A 173 -9.18 16.31 9.99
N PHE A 174 -8.57 15.41 10.78
CA PHE A 174 -8.73 15.44 12.24
C PHE A 174 -7.96 16.57 12.90
N ALA A 175 -6.77 16.94 12.37
CA ALA A 175 -6.06 18.13 12.80
C ALA A 175 -6.94 19.39 12.61
N ARG A 176 -7.58 19.53 11.44
CA ARG A 176 -8.48 20.66 11.17
C ARG A 176 -9.73 20.66 12.05
N ALA A 177 -10.31 19.49 12.31
CA ALA A 177 -11.45 19.38 13.23
C ALA A 177 -11.08 19.90 14.63
N ARG A 178 -9.90 19.51 15.14
CA ARG A 178 -9.37 19.99 16.41
C ARG A 178 -9.12 21.51 16.42
N GLU A 179 -8.51 22.05 15.36
CA GLU A 179 -8.28 23.51 15.23
C GLU A 179 -9.60 24.31 15.26
N LEU A 180 -10.65 23.77 14.63
CA LEU A 180 -11.99 24.38 14.61
C LEU A 180 -12.76 24.16 15.91
N GLY A 181 -12.23 23.38 16.86
CA GLY A 181 -12.95 23.01 18.09
C GLY A 181 -14.13 22.08 17.85
N LEU A 182 -14.23 21.44 16.68
CA LEU A 182 -15.29 20.53 16.31
C LEU A 182 -15.19 19.22 17.07
N LYS A 183 -16.35 18.71 17.49
CA LYS A 183 -16.53 17.39 18.07
C LYS A 183 -17.40 16.54 17.15
N LEU A 184 -17.03 15.29 17.02
CA LEU A 184 -17.80 14.27 16.28
C LEU A 184 -18.18 13.15 17.28
N PRO A 185 -19.13 13.40 18.19
CA PRO A 185 -19.42 12.50 19.30
C PRO A 185 -20.05 11.17 18.84
N THR A 186 -20.60 11.12 17.63
CA THR A 186 -21.18 9.93 17.02
C THR A 186 -20.13 9.06 16.33
N LEU A 187 -18.93 9.60 16.08
CA LEU A 187 -17.85 8.88 15.38
C LEU A 187 -17.26 7.80 16.28
N ARG A 188 -17.38 6.54 15.87
CA ARG A 188 -16.96 5.36 16.64
C ARG A 188 -15.94 4.46 15.92
N SER A 189 -15.81 4.60 14.59
CA SER A 189 -14.88 3.77 13.83
C SER A 189 -14.06 4.60 12.86
N ILE A 190 -12.74 4.41 12.90
CA ILE A 190 -11.83 4.92 11.90
C ILE A 190 -11.26 3.73 11.15
N ILE A 191 -11.50 3.69 9.85
CA ILE A 191 -11.04 2.62 8.98
C ILE A 191 -9.86 3.10 8.16
N TRP A 192 -8.72 2.37 8.22
CA TRP A 192 -7.58 2.75 7.40
C TRP A 192 -7.04 1.60 6.55
N LEU A 193 -6.50 1.95 5.42
CA LEU A 193 -5.71 1.07 4.57
C LEU A 193 -4.75 1.89 3.71
N GLY A 194 -3.72 1.22 3.24
CA GLY A 194 -2.84 1.77 2.22
C GLY A 194 -1.56 2.38 2.76
N GLU A 195 -1.48 2.81 4.00
CA GLU A 195 -0.31 3.39 4.66
C GLU A 195 -0.19 2.85 6.09
N GLU A 196 0.99 3.03 6.69
CA GLU A 196 1.15 2.82 8.13
C GLU A 196 0.29 3.84 8.90
N TRP A 197 -0.22 3.42 10.07
CA TRP A 197 -0.96 4.33 10.93
C TRP A 197 -0.06 5.45 11.46
N ASP A 198 -0.53 6.69 11.38
CA ASP A 198 0.16 7.84 11.96
C ASP A 198 -0.33 8.10 13.40
N PRO A 199 0.50 7.90 14.43
CA PRO A 199 0.10 8.11 15.82
C PRO A 199 -0.39 9.53 16.14
N ALA A 200 0.01 10.54 15.36
CA ALA A 200 -0.48 11.90 15.53
C ALA A 200 -1.99 12.05 15.29
N ILE A 201 -2.60 11.11 14.57
CA ILE A 201 -4.06 11.08 14.40
C ILE A 201 -4.74 10.71 15.74
N ASP A 202 -4.13 9.85 16.55
CA ASP A 202 -4.69 9.46 17.86
C ASP A 202 -4.83 10.67 18.80
N ASP A 203 -3.87 11.59 18.79
CA ASP A 203 -3.91 12.80 19.61
C ASP A 203 -5.07 13.74 19.21
N ASP A 204 -5.34 13.84 17.92
CA ASP A 204 -6.45 14.62 17.40
C ASP A 204 -7.80 13.93 17.65
N LEU A 205 -7.88 12.61 17.45
CA LEU A 205 -9.07 11.82 17.73
C LEU A 205 -9.44 11.84 19.21
N ALA A 206 -8.47 11.80 20.13
CA ALA A 206 -8.74 11.90 21.57
C ALA A 206 -9.50 13.21 21.92
N TYR A 207 -9.32 14.27 21.10
CA TYR A 207 -10.08 15.51 21.24
C TYR A 207 -11.39 15.49 20.46
N VAL A 208 -11.37 15.06 19.19
CA VAL A 208 -12.49 15.16 18.24
C VAL A 208 -13.55 14.11 18.49
N ALA A 209 -13.12 12.86 18.73
CA ALA A 209 -13.96 11.66 18.84
C ALA A 209 -13.29 10.64 19.78
N PRO A 210 -13.34 10.87 21.11
CA PRO A 210 -12.58 10.08 22.08
C PRO A 210 -12.96 8.59 22.13
N ASP A 211 -14.17 8.24 21.69
CA ASP A 211 -14.67 6.86 21.66
C ASP A 211 -14.37 6.14 20.33
N ALA A 212 -13.74 6.84 19.36
CA ALA A 212 -13.45 6.26 18.06
C ALA A 212 -12.35 5.20 18.13
N GLN A 213 -12.63 4.06 17.52
CA GLN A 213 -11.73 2.90 17.47
C GLN A 213 -11.15 2.71 16.08
N ARG A 214 -9.93 2.19 16.00
CA ARG A 214 -9.19 1.97 14.75
C ARG A 214 -9.41 0.58 14.20
N TRP A 215 -9.64 0.49 12.89
CA TRP A 215 -9.85 -0.74 12.16
C TRP A 215 -9.03 -0.73 10.88
N GLY A 216 -8.11 -1.67 10.69
CA GLY A 216 -7.16 -1.64 9.59
C GLY A 216 -7.32 -2.78 8.59
N LEU A 217 -6.96 -2.50 7.33
CA LEU A 217 -6.76 -3.48 6.28
C LEU A 217 -5.34 -3.37 5.74
N PHE A 218 -4.65 -4.51 5.65
CA PHE A 218 -3.32 -4.64 5.08
C PHE A 218 -3.38 -5.40 3.76
N GLY A 219 -2.78 -4.86 2.72
CA GLY A 219 -2.73 -5.48 1.39
C GLY A 219 -2.28 -4.54 0.29
N GLY A 220 -2.44 -4.97 -0.93
CA GLY A 220 -2.09 -4.22 -2.14
C GLY A 220 -2.93 -4.65 -3.33
N ALA A 221 -2.84 -3.94 -4.45
CA ALA A 221 -3.60 -4.26 -5.66
C ALA A 221 -3.27 -5.65 -6.22
N GLU A 222 -2.04 -6.11 -6.00
CA GLU A 222 -1.57 -7.42 -6.47
C GLU A 222 -2.21 -8.57 -5.70
N THR A 223 -2.27 -8.44 -4.37
CA THR A 223 -2.69 -9.49 -3.43
C THR A 223 -4.10 -9.28 -2.90
N LEU A 224 -4.64 -8.07 -3.05
CA LEU A 224 -5.83 -7.57 -2.34
C LEU A 224 -5.58 -7.54 -0.82
N VAL A 225 -6.61 -7.72 0.03
CA VAL A 225 -6.40 -7.74 1.48
C VAL A 225 -5.65 -8.99 1.90
N ILE A 226 -4.51 -8.80 2.55
CA ILE A 226 -3.70 -9.87 3.14
C ILE A 226 -4.18 -10.16 4.57
N GLY A 227 -4.47 -9.10 5.32
CA GLY A 227 -4.84 -9.25 6.73
C GLY A 227 -5.65 -8.06 7.27
N THR A 228 -6.22 -8.27 8.45
CA THR A 228 -7.06 -7.31 9.17
C THR A 228 -6.44 -6.93 10.50
N ASN A 229 -6.75 -5.72 10.97
CA ASN A 229 -6.39 -5.21 12.29
C ASN A 229 -7.68 -4.75 13.01
N THR A 230 -7.78 -5.03 14.30
CA THR A 230 -8.89 -4.62 15.15
C THR A 230 -8.43 -3.65 16.23
N PRO A 231 -9.34 -2.97 16.94
CA PRO A 231 -8.98 -1.99 17.97
C PRO A 231 -8.04 -2.50 19.06
N GLU A 232 -8.10 -3.81 19.34
CA GLU A 232 -7.27 -4.46 20.37
C GLU A 232 -5.86 -4.78 19.88
N CYS A 233 -5.61 -4.66 18.57
CA CYS A 233 -4.31 -4.90 17.98
C CYS A 233 -3.47 -3.61 17.99
N ALA A 234 -2.15 -3.74 18.17
CA ALA A 234 -1.25 -2.64 17.83
C ALA A 234 -1.34 -2.35 16.31
N ALA A 235 -1.09 -1.09 15.91
CA ALA A 235 -1.30 -0.65 14.54
C ALA A 235 -0.42 -1.37 13.49
N ASP A 236 0.69 -1.96 13.91
CA ASP A 236 1.64 -2.72 13.08
C ASP A 236 1.34 -4.24 13.06
N ILE A 237 0.26 -4.69 13.76
CA ILE A 237 -0.09 -6.11 13.89
C ILE A 237 -1.33 -6.44 13.06
N TRP A 238 -1.23 -7.49 12.26
CA TRP A 238 -2.23 -7.92 11.31
C TRP A 238 -2.55 -9.41 11.45
N HIS A 239 -3.81 -9.77 11.30
CA HIS A 239 -4.28 -11.15 11.24
C HIS A 239 -4.52 -11.53 9.78
N PRO A 240 -3.68 -12.40 9.19
CA PRO A 240 -3.85 -12.82 7.81
C PRO A 240 -5.22 -13.49 7.58
N LEU A 241 -5.80 -13.23 6.42
CA LEU A 241 -7.00 -13.94 5.97
C LEU A 241 -6.67 -15.40 5.67
N PRO A 242 -7.56 -16.37 5.92
CA PRO A 242 -7.34 -17.77 5.59
C PRO A 242 -7.03 -18.03 4.11
N SER A 243 -7.55 -17.19 3.23
CA SER A 243 -7.26 -17.25 1.79
C SER A 243 -5.89 -16.68 1.40
N GLN A 244 -5.09 -16.23 2.36
CA GLN A 244 -3.78 -15.62 2.13
C GLN A 244 -2.70 -16.39 2.92
N LEU A 245 -1.88 -17.14 2.22
CA LEU A 245 -0.74 -17.81 2.81
C LEU A 245 0.46 -16.85 2.83
N VAL A 246 0.85 -16.42 4.02
CA VAL A 246 1.99 -15.52 4.21
C VAL A 246 3.21 -16.31 4.65
N HIS A 247 4.29 -16.21 3.90
CA HIS A 247 5.59 -16.73 4.26
C HIS A 247 6.52 -15.58 4.65
N VAL A 248 7.14 -15.70 5.82
CA VAL A 248 8.18 -14.77 6.29
C VAL A 248 9.54 -15.42 6.00
N GLY A 249 10.30 -14.85 5.07
CA GLY A 249 11.61 -15.34 4.71
C GLY A 249 12.65 -15.15 5.81
N ARG A 250 13.84 -15.76 5.64
CA ARG A 250 14.98 -15.55 6.55
C ARG A 250 15.47 -14.09 6.54
N ASP A 251 15.26 -13.40 5.44
CA ASP A 251 15.50 -11.97 5.25
C ASP A 251 14.39 -11.09 5.85
N GLN A 252 13.41 -11.72 6.50
CA GLN A 252 12.18 -11.11 7.03
C GLN A 252 11.23 -10.56 5.95
N MET A 253 11.50 -10.76 4.67
CA MET A 253 10.60 -10.33 3.61
C MET A 253 9.33 -11.19 3.57
N LEU A 254 8.22 -10.54 3.22
CA LEU A 254 6.91 -11.18 3.11
C LEU A 254 6.67 -11.65 1.68
N ASP A 255 6.50 -12.97 1.52
CA ASP A 255 6.01 -13.57 0.29
C ASP A 255 4.57 -14.03 0.52
N VAL A 256 3.65 -13.69 -0.37
CA VAL A 256 2.23 -14.01 -0.26
C VAL A 256 1.81 -14.96 -1.38
N THR A 257 1.04 -15.97 -1.03
CA THR A 257 0.36 -16.86 -1.99
C THR A 257 -1.15 -16.76 -1.76
N SER A 258 -1.90 -16.43 -2.81
CA SER A 258 -3.35 -16.42 -2.74
C SER A 258 -3.93 -17.82 -2.92
N LEU A 259 -4.75 -18.24 -1.97
CA LEU A 259 -5.48 -19.51 -1.99
C LEU A 259 -6.90 -19.33 -2.55
N LYS A 260 -7.20 -18.22 -3.19
CA LYS A 260 -8.52 -17.93 -3.76
C LYS A 260 -8.70 -18.66 -5.10
N PRO A 261 -9.63 -19.63 -5.20
CA PRO A 261 -9.79 -20.45 -6.40
C PRO A 261 -10.23 -19.63 -7.63
N HIS A 262 -10.81 -18.48 -7.41
CA HIS A 262 -11.29 -17.58 -8.47
C HIS A 262 -10.42 -16.34 -8.67
N GLY A 263 -9.29 -16.23 -7.96
CA GLY A 263 -8.33 -15.15 -8.12
C GLY A 263 -7.74 -15.15 -9.54
N LEU A 264 -7.82 -14.02 -10.23
CA LEU A 264 -7.24 -13.91 -11.58
C LEU A 264 -5.76 -13.53 -11.55
N ASN A 265 -5.34 -12.81 -10.53
CA ASN A 265 -3.93 -12.55 -10.30
C ASN A 265 -3.24 -13.86 -9.91
N PRO A 266 -2.21 -14.28 -10.65
CA PRO A 266 -1.48 -15.49 -10.33
C PRO A 266 -0.48 -15.25 -9.18
N VAL A 267 -1.01 -14.95 -8.00
CA VAL A 267 -0.23 -14.61 -6.80
C VAL A 267 0.30 -15.91 -6.18
N LEU A 268 1.57 -16.19 -6.44
CA LEU A 268 2.28 -17.38 -5.96
C LEU A 268 3.64 -16.94 -5.45
N ARG A 269 3.86 -17.02 -4.13
CA ARG A 269 5.05 -16.48 -3.46
C ARG A 269 5.41 -15.09 -3.96
N PHE A 270 4.42 -14.24 -4.05
CA PHE A 270 4.61 -12.86 -4.47
C PHE A 270 5.29 -12.06 -3.37
N ARG A 271 6.46 -11.50 -3.67
CA ARG A 271 7.21 -10.65 -2.75
C ARG A 271 6.58 -9.26 -2.69
N THR A 272 5.97 -8.95 -1.55
CA THR A 272 5.21 -7.69 -1.37
C THR A 272 6.10 -6.45 -1.30
N GLY A 273 7.40 -6.63 -0.98
CA GLY A 273 8.30 -5.53 -0.65
C GLY A 273 8.25 -5.13 0.82
N ASP A 274 7.33 -5.68 1.59
CA ASP A 274 7.22 -5.43 3.02
C ASP A 274 8.05 -6.47 3.81
N ALA A 275 8.61 -6.05 4.95
CA ALA A 275 9.23 -6.94 5.92
C ALA A 275 8.27 -7.20 7.07
N GLY A 276 8.38 -8.37 7.71
CA GLY A 276 7.56 -8.70 8.85
C GLY A 276 8.08 -9.87 9.68
N GLN A 277 7.39 -10.13 10.76
CA GLN A 277 7.66 -11.26 11.65
C GLN A 277 6.38 -11.78 12.29
N TRP A 278 6.33 -13.08 12.54
CA TRP A 278 5.23 -13.68 13.28
C TRP A 278 5.32 -13.31 14.76
N VAL A 279 4.18 -12.94 15.33
CA VAL A 279 4.06 -12.57 16.76
C VAL A 279 2.77 -13.13 17.32
N SER A 280 2.66 -13.13 18.66
CA SER A 280 1.37 -13.33 19.35
C SER A 280 0.65 -11.99 19.49
N CYS A 281 -0.69 -12.00 19.36
CA CYS A 281 -1.53 -10.84 19.59
C CYS A 281 -2.53 -11.12 20.74
N PRO A 282 -2.70 -10.19 21.68
CA PRO A 282 -3.63 -10.38 22.80
C PRO A 282 -5.10 -10.14 22.45
N CYS A 283 -5.43 -9.77 21.21
CA CYS A 283 -6.79 -9.41 20.77
C CYS A 283 -7.81 -10.57 20.79
N GLY A 284 -7.36 -11.80 21.05
CA GLY A 284 -8.25 -12.99 21.10
C GLY A 284 -8.59 -13.60 19.74
N GLN A 285 -8.13 -13.04 18.63
CA GLN A 285 -8.27 -13.69 17.33
C GLN A 285 -7.41 -14.96 17.27
N ALA A 286 -7.98 -16.01 16.69
CA ALA A 286 -7.28 -17.29 16.54
C ALA A 286 -6.14 -17.21 15.52
N GLY A 287 -5.05 -17.92 15.78
CA GLY A 287 -3.89 -18.03 14.89
C GLY A 287 -2.79 -17.00 15.16
N PRO A 288 -1.66 -17.14 14.46
CA PRO A 288 -0.55 -16.22 14.58
C PRO A 288 -0.89 -14.88 13.98
N ALA A 289 -0.34 -13.81 14.54
CA ALA A 289 -0.43 -12.47 13.99
C ALA A 289 0.89 -12.10 13.29
N LEU A 290 0.80 -11.26 12.29
CA LEU A 290 1.92 -10.74 11.53
C LEU A 290 2.21 -9.30 11.97
N ARG A 291 3.40 -9.06 12.49
CA ARG A 291 3.90 -7.69 12.65
C ARG A 291 4.58 -7.25 11.36
N VAL A 292 4.10 -6.17 10.76
CA VAL A 292 4.72 -5.55 9.58
C VAL A 292 5.75 -4.53 10.05
N LEU A 293 6.98 -4.65 9.53
CA LEU A 293 8.14 -3.84 9.94
C LEU A 293 8.46 -2.71 8.96
N GLY A 294 7.55 -2.49 7.99
CA GLY A 294 7.73 -1.51 6.93
C GLY A 294 8.35 -2.08 5.64
N ARG A 295 8.54 -1.22 4.66
CA ARG A 295 9.11 -1.60 3.35
C ARG A 295 10.63 -1.64 3.38
N ARG A 296 11.21 -2.60 2.67
CA ARG A 296 12.66 -2.78 2.55
C ARG A 296 13.18 -2.82 1.11
N MET A 297 12.31 -2.73 0.13
CA MET A 297 12.69 -2.58 -1.28
C MET A 297 12.44 -1.13 -1.64
N GLY A 298 13.41 -0.39 -2.10
CA GLY A 298 13.50 1.01 -2.50
C GLY A 298 12.27 1.82 -2.91
N GLU A 299 11.08 1.23 -2.73
CA GLU A 299 9.78 1.85 -2.98
C GLU A 299 9.24 2.46 -1.70
N VAL A 300 8.87 3.72 -1.78
CA VAL A 300 8.30 4.48 -0.67
C VAL A 300 6.93 5.00 -1.05
N LYS A 301 5.99 4.93 -0.12
CA LYS A 301 4.73 5.66 -0.28
C LYS A 301 5.00 7.15 -0.17
N PHE A 302 4.75 7.84 -1.28
CA PHE A 302 4.88 9.27 -1.40
C PHE A 302 3.54 9.89 -1.78
N ARG A 303 2.91 10.59 -0.83
CA ARG A 303 1.57 11.21 -1.01
C ARG A 303 0.53 10.24 -1.61
N GLY A 304 0.45 9.04 -1.06
CA GLY A 304 -0.50 8.01 -1.49
C GLY A 304 -0.09 7.22 -2.74
N LEU A 305 1.09 7.50 -3.33
CA LEU A 305 1.64 6.79 -4.48
C LEU A 305 2.87 5.98 -4.07
N LEU A 306 3.10 4.85 -4.71
CA LEU A 306 4.40 4.17 -4.61
C LEU A 306 5.40 4.90 -5.49
N LEU A 307 6.50 5.33 -4.89
CA LEU A 307 7.62 5.94 -5.56
C LEU A 307 8.78 4.95 -5.55
N ASP A 308 9.17 4.49 -6.74
CA ASP A 308 10.40 3.71 -6.93
C ASP A 308 11.61 4.62 -6.76
N VAL A 309 12.15 4.62 -5.56
CA VAL A 309 13.31 5.46 -5.22
C VAL A 309 14.57 4.92 -5.85
N ASP A 310 14.75 3.60 -5.85
CA ASP A 310 15.95 2.98 -6.42
C ASP A 310 16.02 3.22 -7.92
N GLY A 311 14.89 3.05 -8.64
CA GLY A 311 14.80 3.37 -10.05
C GLY A 311 15.05 4.85 -10.35
N LEU A 312 14.50 5.76 -9.52
CA LEU A 312 14.70 7.20 -9.69
C LEU A 312 16.17 7.59 -9.42
N VAL A 313 16.77 7.08 -8.37
CA VAL A 313 18.18 7.32 -8.02
C VAL A 313 19.10 6.80 -9.13
N ALA A 314 18.84 5.59 -9.64
CA ALA A 314 19.61 5.00 -10.74
C ALA A 314 19.48 5.82 -12.05
N ASP A 315 18.26 6.24 -12.39
CA ASP A 315 17.97 7.05 -13.59
C ASP A 315 18.69 8.41 -13.53
N VAL A 316 18.67 9.07 -12.37
CA VAL A 316 19.38 10.33 -12.16
C VAL A 316 20.90 10.14 -12.12
N ALA A 317 21.40 9.07 -11.51
CA ALA A 317 22.83 8.77 -11.47
C ALA A 317 23.42 8.52 -12.87
N GLY A 318 22.60 8.04 -13.80
CA GLY A 318 22.98 7.89 -15.21
C GLY A 318 23.07 9.20 -16.01
N GLN A 319 22.72 10.34 -15.43
CA GLN A 319 22.74 11.61 -16.15
C GLN A 319 24.16 12.22 -16.24
N PRO A 320 24.50 12.81 -17.40
CA PRO A 320 25.79 13.48 -17.57
C PRO A 320 26.00 14.60 -16.53
N GLY A 321 27.15 14.58 -15.89
CA GLY A 321 27.53 15.56 -14.86
C GLY A 321 27.12 15.19 -13.46
N VAL A 322 26.53 14.02 -13.24
CA VAL A 322 26.17 13.47 -11.93
C VAL A 322 27.24 12.49 -11.46
N SER A 323 27.78 12.71 -10.25
CA SER A 323 28.73 11.81 -9.59
C SER A 323 28.04 10.90 -8.59
N ARG A 324 27.09 11.43 -7.82
CA ARG A 324 26.33 10.68 -6.82
C ARG A 324 24.95 11.29 -6.61
N VAL A 325 23.99 10.45 -6.23
CA VAL A 325 22.61 10.85 -5.95
C VAL A 325 22.16 10.28 -4.61
N GLN A 326 21.31 11.03 -3.92
CA GLN A 326 20.60 10.55 -2.75
C GLN A 326 19.23 11.22 -2.73
N MET A 327 18.19 10.46 -2.38
CA MET A 327 16.86 11.01 -2.18
C MET A 327 16.58 11.24 -0.71
N VAL A 328 16.04 12.39 -0.36
CA VAL A 328 15.54 12.72 0.98
C VAL A 328 14.04 12.92 0.88
N ILE A 329 13.28 12.11 1.59
CA ILE A 329 11.85 12.31 1.73
C ILE A 329 11.60 12.87 3.12
N THR A 330 10.93 14.02 3.17
CA THR A 330 10.55 14.68 4.41
C THR A 330 9.05 14.68 4.55
N GLU A 331 8.54 14.05 5.60
CA GLU A 331 7.13 14.07 5.98
C GLU A 331 6.84 15.32 6.79
N HIS A 332 5.86 16.11 6.36
CA HIS A 332 5.42 17.31 7.07
C HIS A 332 4.00 17.11 7.59
N ALA A 333 3.77 17.54 8.82
CA ALA A 333 2.49 17.43 9.48
C ALA A 333 1.31 18.05 8.69
N ALA A 334 1.53 19.18 8.03
CA ALA A 334 0.47 19.96 7.40
C ALA A 334 0.44 19.90 5.86
N ARG A 335 1.55 19.55 5.20
CA ARG A 335 1.70 19.67 3.74
C ARG A 335 1.83 18.33 3.01
N GLY A 336 1.87 17.22 3.74
CA GLY A 336 2.26 15.93 3.17
C GLY A 336 3.77 15.85 2.90
N ALA A 337 4.22 14.76 2.29
CA ALA A 337 5.65 14.53 2.07
C ALA A 337 6.22 15.42 0.95
N THR A 338 7.48 15.82 1.09
CA THR A 338 8.30 16.44 0.04
C THR A 338 9.50 15.57 -0.28
N ALA A 339 9.93 15.57 -1.54
CA ALA A 339 11.09 14.85 -2.02
C ALA A 339 12.18 15.84 -2.40
N GLU A 340 13.38 15.64 -1.90
CA GLU A 340 14.57 16.39 -2.28
C GLU A 340 15.60 15.41 -2.86
N VAL A 341 16.03 15.64 -4.09
CA VAL A 341 17.08 14.85 -4.73
C VAL A 341 18.39 15.61 -4.57
N LEU A 342 19.28 15.07 -3.74
CA LEU A 342 20.63 15.58 -3.53
C LEU A 342 21.55 15.02 -4.62
N VAL A 343 22.20 15.90 -5.36
CA VAL A 343 23.09 15.54 -6.45
C VAL A 343 24.48 16.06 -6.15
N VAL A 344 25.46 15.16 -6.13
CA VAL A 344 26.87 15.54 -6.12
C VAL A 344 27.32 15.68 -7.58
N PRO A 345 27.73 16.88 -8.03
CA PRO A 345 28.17 17.07 -9.39
C PRO A 345 29.50 16.37 -9.65
N SER A 346 29.70 15.89 -10.87
CA SER A 346 31.04 15.50 -11.34
C SER A 346 31.93 16.76 -11.63
N ARG A 347 33.21 16.55 -11.80
CA ARG A 347 34.15 17.68 -12.07
C ARG A 347 33.82 18.47 -13.33
N ASP A 348 33.16 17.81 -14.28
CA ASP A 348 32.80 18.38 -15.60
C ASP A 348 31.32 18.82 -15.67
N ALA A 349 30.67 18.98 -14.51
CA ALA A 349 29.25 19.32 -14.45
C ALA A 349 29.00 20.75 -14.94
N ALA A 350 28.01 20.94 -15.82
CA ALA A 350 27.57 22.26 -16.24
C ALA A 350 26.74 22.96 -15.14
N GLY A 351 26.76 24.30 -15.10
CA GLY A 351 26.14 25.10 -14.05
C GLY A 351 24.59 24.97 -13.96
N ASP A 352 23.93 24.42 -14.97
CA ASP A 352 22.48 24.20 -15.01
C ASP A 352 22.05 22.77 -14.56
N LEU A 353 22.98 21.98 -13.99
CA LEU A 353 22.77 20.57 -13.67
C LEU A 353 21.50 20.32 -12.86
N ALA A 354 21.22 21.09 -11.80
CA ALA A 354 20.03 20.91 -10.99
C ALA A 354 18.73 21.06 -11.79
N ALA A 355 18.67 22.06 -12.67
CA ALA A 355 17.51 22.31 -13.52
C ALA A 355 17.33 21.18 -14.55
N ARG A 356 18.41 20.69 -15.16
CA ARG A 356 18.39 19.57 -16.10
C ARG A 356 17.93 18.28 -15.41
N VAL A 357 18.48 17.97 -14.25
CA VAL A 357 18.07 16.78 -13.48
C VAL A 357 16.60 16.89 -13.09
N ARG A 358 16.13 18.04 -12.63
CA ARG A 358 14.70 18.21 -12.30
C ARG A 358 13.82 18.01 -13.52
N THR A 359 14.17 18.58 -14.66
CA THR A 359 13.45 18.42 -15.92
C THR A 359 13.43 16.94 -16.35
N HIS A 360 14.58 16.26 -16.23
CA HIS A 360 14.71 14.85 -16.53
C HIS A 360 13.79 14.00 -15.65
N ILE A 361 13.80 14.20 -14.33
CA ILE A 361 12.91 13.49 -13.39
C ILE A 361 11.44 13.67 -13.81
N LEU A 362 11.00 14.90 -14.04
CA LEU A 362 9.62 15.19 -14.43
C LEU A 362 9.21 14.56 -15.78
N ALA A 363 10.17 14.38 -16.69
CA ALA A 363 9.96 13.75 -17.98
C ALA A 363 10.12 12.22 -17.97
N SER A 364 10.71 11.64 -16.91
CA SER A 364 10.89 10.20 -16.76
C SER A 364 9.54 9.47 -16.54
N ALA A 365 9.54 8.16 -16.70
CA ALA A 365 8.35 7.35 -16.40
C ALA A 365 7.91 7.51 -14.94
N ILE A 366 8.87 7.50 -14.01
CA ILE A 366 8.65 7.67 -12.57
C ILE A 366 8.04 9.04 -12.26
N GLY A 367 8.64 10.11 -12.77
CA GLY A 367 8.15 11.47 -12.56
C GLY A 367 6.78 11.73 -13.16
N ARG A 368 6.50 11.18 -14.35
CA ARG A 368 5.15 11.23 -14.94
C ARG A 368 4.12 10.44 -14.16
N ALA A 369 4.51 9.34 -13.56
CA ALA A 369 3.65 8.55 -12.69
C ALA A 369 3.34 9.28 -11.37
N CYS A 370 4.31 10.00 -10.80
CA CYS A 370 4.12 10.75 -9.57
C CYS A 370 3.35 12.07 -9.84
N THR A 371 2.03 12.03 -9.71
CA THR A 371 1.18 13.22 -9.94
C THR A 371 1.51 14.37 -8.99
N ALA A 372 2.00 14.08 -7.78
CA ALA A 372 2.42 15.10 -6.82
C ALA A 372 3.54 15.99 -7.36
N PHE A 373 4.52 15.42 -8.10
CA PHE A 373 5.63 16.21 -8.68
C PHE A 373 5.17 17.19 -9.76
N ARG A 374 4.02 16.95 -10.38
CA ARG A 374 3.47 17.81 -11.44
C ARG A 374 2.50 18.84 -10.89
N ASN A 375 1.72 18.45 -9.88
CA ASN A 375 0.63 19.28 -9.36
C ASN A 375 1.09 20.24 -8.26
N ASP A 376 2.22 19.92 -7.62
CA ASP A 376 2.81 20.74 -6.57
C ASP A 376 4.30 20.95 -6.86
N PRO A 377 4.71 22.18 -7.26
CA PRO A 377 6.10 22.51 -7.53
C PRO A 377 7.03 22.31 -6.33
N GLU A 378 6.50 22.38 -5.10
CA GLU A 378 7.26 22.19 -3.87
C GLU A 378 7.42 20.70 -3.50
N ALA A 379 6.67 19.79 -4.15
CA ALA A 379 6.76 18.37 -3.87
C ALA A 379 8.11 17.75 -4.26
N LEU A 380 8.81 18.33 -5.25
CA LEU A 380 10.11 17.88 -5.73
C LEU A 380 11.11 19.03 -5.79
N ALA A 381 12.19 18.93 -5.06
CA ALA A 381 13.37 19.79 -5.18
C ALA A 381 14.58 18.99 -5.68
N VAL A 382 15.47 19.63 -6.43
CA VAL A 382 16.80 19.10 -6.76
C VAL A 382 17.85 20.09 -6.25
N ARG A 383 18.78 19.59 -5.43
CA ARG A 383 19.82 20.41 -4.84
C ARG A 383 21.21 19.84 -5.11
N LEU A 384 22.10 20.68 -5.58
CA LEU A 384 23.52 20.34 -5.67
C LEU A 384 24.17 20.42 -4.29
N VAL A 385 24.95 19.41 -3.94
CA VAL A 385 25.66 19.28 -2.65
C VAL A 385 27.08 18.78 -2.89
N ASP A 386 27.99 19.12 -1.98
CA ASP A 386 29.37 18.64 -2.03
C ASP A 386 29.47 17.16 -1.62
N SER A 387 28.56 16.69 -0.75
CA SER A 387 28.45 15.30 -0.29
C SER A 387 27.01 14.95 0.08
N VAL A 388 26.67 13.66 -0.04
CA VAL A 388 25.40 13.11 0.43
C VAL A 388 25.39 12.94 1.95
N ILE A 389 24.19 12.82 2.53
CA ILE A 389 24.01 12.60 3.96
C ILE A 389 24.45 11.17 4.29
N SER A 390 25.37 11.04 5.23
CA SER A 390 25.85 9.75 5.71
C SER A 390 25.46 9.53 7.18
N ASN A 391 25.37 8.27 7.57
CA ASN A 391 25.17 7.89 8.96
C ASN A 391 26.47 8.23 9.76
N GLU A 392 26.35 9.08 10.76
CA GLU A 392 27.49 9.55 11.55
C GLU A 392 28.31 8.43 12.21
N ARG A 393 27.65 7.32 12.58
CA ARG A 393 28.30 6.18 13.24
C ARG A 393 28.99 5.23 12.28
N THR A 394 28.45 5.03 11.08
CA THR A 394 28.93 4.00 10.13
C THR A 394 29.60 4.58 8.91
N GLY A 395 29.50 5.88 8.67
CA GLY A 395 29.95 6.55 7.43
C GLY A 395 29.17 6.12 6.17
N ARG A 396 28.20 5.21 6.30
CA ARG A 396 27.40 4.74 5.15
C ARG A 396 26.34 5.76 4.77
N ALA A 397 26.27 6.09 3.50
CA ALA A 397 25.17 6.84 2.92
C ALA A 397 24.18 5.86 2.26
N ALA A 398 22.92 5.93 2.65
CA ALA A 398 21.83 5.23 1.98
C ALA A 398 21.37 6.05 0.77
N ASP A 399 20.80 5.39 -0.25
CA ASP A 399 20.23 6.08 -1.42
C ASP A 399 18.96 6.85 -1.06
N LEU A 400 18.30 6.47 0.04
CA LEU A 400 17.12 7.11 0.60
C LEU A 400 17.33 7.49 2.06
N VAL A 401 16.94 8.73 2.39
CA VAL A 401 16.86 9.24 3.77
C VAL A 401 15.43 9.68 4.05
N MET A 402 14.81 9.10 5.08
CA MET A 402 13.49 9.53 5.56
C MET A 402 13.66 10.53 6.71
N ARG A 403 12.93 11.64 6.67
CA ARG A 403 12.87 12.64 7.72
C ARG A 403 11.43 12.89 8.14
N ARG A 404 11.21 13.13 9.42
CA ARG A 404 9.94 13.62 9.95
C ARG A 404 10.16 15.03 10.48
N HIS A 405 9.39 15.97 9.97
CA HIS A 405 9.26 17.29 10.58
C HIS A 405 8.06 17.28 11.52
N SER A 406 8.34 17.38 12.80
CA SER A 406 7.34 17.61 13.86
C SER A 406 6.66 18.97 13.68
#